data_e3179ade7516c4b296f49ef8fc8eb2ae
#
_entry.id   e3179ade7516c4b296f49ef8fc8eb2ae
#
_cell.length_a   1.000
_cell.length_b   1.000
_cell.length_c   1.000
_cell.angle_alpha   90.00
_cell.angle_beta   90.00
_cell.angle_gamma   90.00
#
_symmetry.space_group_name_H-M   'P 1'
#
loop_
_entity.id
_entity.type
_entity.pdbx_description
1 polymer ?
#
loop_
_entity_poly.entity_id
_entity_poly.type
_entity_poly.pdbx_seq_one_letter_code
_entity_poly.pdbx_strand_id
1 'polypeptide(L)'
;MEDLDRVQARPEHEAAQLRDMAALGLDWDGDVVRQSERFHLYDAAIDQLAAAGSVYECFCSRREIRNDIEAASSAPHGPPGSYPGTCRDLSISARAERRASGRPPALRLRTDHGIYDFVDRLVGPQSGGVDDFVLVSM
;
A
#
# COMPACT_ATOMS: atom_id res chain seq x y z
N MET A 1 13.58 4.78 8.97
CA MET A 1 14.18 5.29 7.70
C MET A 1 13.58 4.53 6.54
N GLU A 2 12.98 5.23 5.59
CA GLU A 2 12.54 4.66 4.33
C GLU A 2 13.71 4.64 3.34
N ASP A 3 14.19 3.47 3.01
CA ASP A 3 15.41 3.26 2.20
C ASP A 3 15.19 2.22 1.09
N LEU A 4 13.94 2.06 0.62
CA LEU A 4 13.58 1.08 -0.41
C LEU A 4 13.93 1.53 -1.83
N ASP A 5 13.95 2.83 -2.09
CA ASP A 5 14.42 3.37 -3.37
C ASP A 5 15.95 3.38 -3.42
N ARG A 6 16.52 2.32 -3.97
CA ARG A 6 17.98 2.13 -4.07
C ARG A 6 18.72 3.20 -4.90
N VAL A 7 18.00 4.01 -5.66
CA VAL A 7 18.59 5.11 -6.44
C VAL A 7 18.72 6.35 -5.56
N GLN A 8 17.73 6.62 -4.72
CA GLN A 8 17.67 7.81 -3.87
C GLN A 8 18.20 7.55 -2.44
N ALA A 9 18.05 6.35 -1.92
CA ALA A 9 18.47 5.99 -0.57
C ALA A 9 19.97 5.68 -0.52
N ARG A 10 20.77 6.70 -0.22
CA ARG A 10 22.22 6.58 -0.05
C ARG A 10 22.63 6.84 1.39
N PRO A 11 23.67 6.14 1.93
CA PRO A 11 24.13 6.33 3.30
C PRO A 11 24.47 7.78 3.65
N GLU A 12 25.04 8.51 2.69
CA GLU A 12 25.37 9.95 2.87
C GLU A 12 24.13 10.82 3.04
N HIS A 13 23.02 10.50 2.36
CA HIS A 13 21.74 11.22 2.51
C HIS A 13 21.11 10.91 3.87
N GLU A 14 21.12 9.65 4.30
CA GLU A 14 20.67 9.26 5.63
C GLU A 14 21.45 10.01 6.71
N ALA A 15 22.77 9.98 6.64
CA ALA A 15 23.62 10.68 7.59
C ALA A 15 23.38 12.20 7.60
N ALA A 16 23.09 12.81 6.45
CA ALA A 16 22.72 14.21 6.37
C ALA A 16 21.39 14.49 7.05
N GLN A 17 20.34 13.71 6.75
CA GLN A 17 19.02 13.86 7.38
C GLN A 17 19.08 13.75 8.91
N LEU A 18 19.84 12.78 9.44
CA LEU A 18 19.99 12.61 10.88
C LEU A 18 20.70 13.79 11.54
N ARG A 19 21.73 14.34 10.88
CA ARG A 19 22.40 15.56 11.37
C ARG A 19 21.49 16.78 11.34
N ASP A 20 20.70 16.92 10.27
CA ASP A 20 19.78 18.05 10.12
C ASP A 20 18.66 17.99 11.17
N MET A 21 18.10 16.81 11.45
CA MET A 21 17.15 16.61 12.54
C MET A 21 17.75 16.97 13.89
N ALA A 22 18.95 16.48 14.19
CA ALA A 22 19.64 16.82 15.43
C ALA A 22 19.92 18.33 15.57
N ALA A 23 20.28 19.01 14.46
CA ALA A 23 20.50 20.46 14.45
C ALA A 23 19.22 21.27 14.71
N LEU A 24 18.04 20.71 14.35
CA LEU A 24 16.72 21.27 14.65
C LEU A 24 16.23 20.94 16.07
N GLY A 25 17.00 20.18 16.85
CA GLY A 25 16.59 19.70 18.17
C GLY A 25 15.54 18.59 18.14
N LEU A 26 15.40 17.92 17.00
CA LEU A 26 14.54 16.75 16.87
C LEU A 26 15.35 15.49 17.21
N ASP A 27 14.88 14.76 18.21
CA ASP A 27 15.43 13.47 18.63
C ASP A 27 14.40 12.34 18.45
N TRP A 28 14.82 11.13 18.63
CA TRP A 28 13.98 9.93 18.52
C TRP A 28 14.43 8.88 19.56
N ASP A 29 13.48 8.03 19.95
CA ASP A 29 13.76 6.94 20.87
C ASP A 29 14.37 5.72 20.15
N GLY A 30 15.46 5.20 20.69
CA GLY A 30 16.11 3.97 20.23
C GLY A 30 16.91 4.11 18.94
N ASP A 31 17.19 2.97 18.31
CA ASP A 31 18.03 2.89 17.11
C ASP A 31 17.27 3.27 15.84
N VAL A 32 18.00 3.79 14.85
CA VAL A 32 17.45 4.07 13.53
C VAL A 32 17.12 2.76 12.82
N VAL A 33 15.84 2.54 12.58
CA VAL A 33 15.32 1.36 11.90
C VAL A 33 15.22 1.60 10.40
N ARG A 34 15.75 0.70 9.57
CA ARG A 34 15.67 0.74 8.11
C ARG A 34 14.66 -0.26 7.58
N GLN A 35 13.84 0.15 6.64
CA GLN A 35 12.84 -0.74 6.03
C GLN A 35 13.51 -1.89 5.26
N SER A 36 14.62 -1.61 4.57
CA SER A 36 15.38 -2.63 3.80
C SER A 36 15.89 -3.80 4.65
N GLU A 37 16.08 -3.60 5.96
CA GLU A 37 16.54 -4.61 6.91
C GLU A 37 15.39 -5.46 7.46
N ARG A 38 14.12 -5.13 7.11
CA ARG A 38 12.91 -5.70 7.71
C ARG A 38 12.02 -6.48 6.74
N PHE A 39 12.46 -6.79 5.53
CA PHE A 39 11.66 -7.53 4.56
C PHE A 39 11.08 -8.82 5.12
N HIS A 40 11.87 -9.57 5.90
CA HIS A 40 11.41 -10.80 6.54
C HIS A 40 10.18 -10.62 7.46
N LEU A 41 10.04 -9.45 8.10
CA LEU A 41 8.87 -9.13 8.93
C LEU A 41 7.67 -8.81 8.06
N TYR A 42 7.87 -8.09 6.95
CA TYR A 42 6.81 -7.75 6.01
C TYR A 42 6.30 -9.01 5.29
N ASP A 43 7.21 -9.89 4.85
CA ASP A 43 6.86 -11.17 4.23
C ASP A 43 6.05 -12.03 5.20
N ALA A 44 6.47 -12.16 6.46
CA ALA A 44 5.73 -12.90 7.46
C ALA A 44 4.33 -12.33 7.73
N ALA A 45 4.18 -11.01 7.74
CA ALA A 45 2.87 -10.37 7.89
C ALA A 45 1.97 -10.61 6.68
N ILE A 46 2.53 -10.56 5.46
CA ILE A 46 1.80 -10.84 4.23
C ILE A 46 1.35 -12.30 4.19
N ASP A 47 2.21 -13.24 4.60
CA ASP A 47 1.87 -14.67 4.69
C ASP A 47 0.70 -14.91 5.65
N GLN A 48 0.67 -14.23 6.79
CA GLN A 48 -0.44 -14.30 7.74
C GLN A 48 -1.74 -13.76 7.13
N LEU A 49 -1.69 -12.62 6.44
CA LEU A 49 -2.84 -12.05 5.73
C LEU A 49 -3.33 -12.97 4.61
N ALA A 50 -2.39 -13.60 3.88
CA ALA A 50 -2.72 -14.56 2.83
C ALA A 50 -3.41 -15.81 3.38
N ALA A 51 -2.89 -16.36 4.48
CA ALA A 51 -3.51 -17.50 5.17
C ALA A 51 -4.92 -17.19 5.70
N ALA A 52 -5.16 -15.95 6.09
CA ALA A 52 -6.48 -15.45 6.50
C ALA A 52 -7.42 -15.13 5.32
N GLY A 53 -6.98 -15.27 4.06
CA GLY A 53 -7.75 -14.89 2.88
C GLY A 53 -7.95 -13.37 2.71
N SER A 54 -7.16 -12.57 3.43
CA SER A 54 -7.26 -11.12 3.46
C SER A 54 -6.44 -10.41 2.36
N VAL A 55 -5.81 -11.15 1.45
CA VAL A 55 -5.09 -10.59 0.31
C VAL A 55 -5.54 -11.23 -1.00
N TYR A 56 -5.33 -10.51 -2.09
CA TYR A 56 -5.56 -11.03 -3.44
C TYR A 56 -4.60 -10.40 -4.45
N GLU A 57 -4.45 -11.09 -5.59
CA GLU A 57 -3.61 -10.64 -6.69
C GLU A 57 -4.34 -9.63 -7.58
N CYS A 58 -3.68 -8.51 -7.84
CA CYS A 58 -4.14 -7.49 -8.78
C CYS A 58 -3.19 -7.38 -9.96
N PHE A 59 -3.70 -7.59 -11.17
CA PHE A 59 -2.94 -7.54 -12.42
C PHE A 59 -3.12 -6.22 -13.18
N CYS A 60 -3.84 -5.26 -12.62
CA CYS A 60 -4.10 -3.98 -13.26
C CYS A 60 -2.86 -3.08 -13.19
N SER A 61 -2.53 -2.42 -14.30
CA SER A 61 -1.60 -1.29 -14.30
C SER A 61 -2.26 -0.04 -13.69
N ARG A 62 -1.44 0.94 -13.27
CA ARG A 62 -1.93 2.24 -12.79
C ARG A 62 -2.82 2.95 -13.81
N ARG A 63 -2.53 2.78 -15.11
CA ARG A 63 -3.32 3.37 -16.19
C ARG A 63 -4.69 2.70 -16.31
N GLU A 64 -4.75 1.37 -16.27
CA GLU A 64 -6.01 0.62 -16.29
C GLU A 64 -6.90 1.02 -15.11
N ILE A 65 -6.34 1.06 -13.89
CA ILE A 65 -7.08 1.50 -12.70
C ILE A 65 -7.63 2.92 -12.87
N ARG A 66 -6.84 3.85 -13.40
CA ARG A 66 -7.28 5.22 -13.63
C ARG A 66 -8.43 5.27 -14.64
N ASN A 67 -8.32 4.55 -15.75
CA ASN A 67 -9.38 4.47 -16.75
C ASN A 67 -10.66 3.86 -16.18
N ASP A 68 -10.53 2.82 -15.34
CA ASP A 68 -11.67 2.17 -14.66
C ASP A 68 -12.36 3.15 -13.68
N ILE A 69 -11.59 3.94 -12.94
CA ILE A 69 -12.12 4.99 -12.05
C ILE A 69 -12.85 6.07 -12.85
N GLU A 70 -12.27 6.55 -13.95
CA GLU A 70 -12.87 7.54 -14.81
C GLU A 70 -14.18 7.04 -15.45
N ALA A 71 -14.20 5.78 -15.90
CA ALA A 71 -15.39 5.13 -16.41
C ALA A 71 -16.47 4.92 -15.35
N ALA A 72 -16.06 4.62 -14.10
CA ALA A 72 -16.96 4.41 -12.96
C ALA A 72 -17.44 5.72 -12.31
N SER A 73 -16.88 6.88 -12.64
CA SER A 73 -17.31 8.19 -12.08
C SER A 73 -18.73 8.57 -12.48
N SER A 74 -19.37 7.81 -13.33
CA SER A 74 -20.81 7.86 -13.58
C SER A 74 -21.66 7.06 -12.58
N ALA A 75 -21.03 6.28 -11.66
CA ALA A 75 -21.70 5.46 -10.65
C ALA A 75 -21.49 6.04 -9.24
N PRO A 76 -22.55 6.21 -8.41
CA PRO A 76 -22.53 7.09 -7.23
C PRO A 76 -21.92 6.49 -5.95
N HIS A 77 -21.13 5.42 -5.99
CA HIS A 77 -20.78 4.69 -4.77
C HIS A 77 -19.29 4.37 -4.65
N GLY A 78 -18.51 5.33 -4.16
CA GLY A 78 -17.13 5.17 -3.70
C GLY A 78 -16.43 6.51 -3.51
N PRO A 79 -15.43 6.62 -2.61
CA PRO A 79 -14.60 7.82 -2.52
C PRO A 79 -13.91 8.06 -3.87
N PRO A 80 -13.80 9.32 -4.34
CA PRO A 80 -13.10 9.64 -5.58
C PRO A 80 -11.67 9.08 -5.55
N GLY A 81 -11.30 8.30 -6.59
CA GLY A 81 -9.96 7.72 -6.71
C GLY A 81 -9.76 6.35 -6.06
N SER A 82 -10.81 5.75 -5.47
CA SER A 82 -10.75 4.39 -4.90
C SER A 82 -10.53 3.33 -5.98
N TYR A 83 -9.83 2.27 -5.62
CA TYR A 83 -9.65 1.11 -6.51
C TYR A 83 -10.99 0.41 -6.77
N PRO A 84 -11.42 0.20 -8.04
CA PRO A 84 -12.74 -0.31 -8.36
C PRO A 84 -12.96 -1.81 -8.10
N GLY A 85 -11.95 -2.51 -7.57
CA GLY A 85 -12.08 -3.93 -7.26
C GLY A 85 -11.97 -4.88 -8.45
N THR A 86 -11.52 -4.42 -9.63
CA THR A 86 -11.49 -5.18 -10.91
C THR A 86 -10.91 -6.60 -10.77
N CYS A 87 -9.90 -6.80 -9.92
CA CYS A 87 -9.28 -8.11 -9.70
C CYS A 87 -9.72 -8.80 -8.40
N ARG A 88 -10.55 -8.16 -7.60
CA ARG A 88 -10.91 -8.62 -6.25
C ARG A 88 -11.54 -10.01 -6.23
N ASP A 89 -12.47 -10.25 -7.14
CA ASP A 89 -13.30 -11.46 -7.17
C ASP A 89 -13.12 -12.27 -8.44
N LEU A 90 -11.89 -12.26 -9.00
CA LEU A 90 -11.56 -13.11 -10.14
C LEU A 90 -11.74 -14.57 -9.80
N SER A 91 -12.38 -15.33 -10.71
CA SER A 91 -12.44 -16.78 -10.63
C SER A 91 -11.03 -17.40 -10.70
N ILE A 92 -10.91 -18.65 -10.28
CA ILE A 92 -9.63 -19.39 -10.35
C ILE A 92 -9.11 -19.43 -11.79
N SER A 93 -9.99 -19.68 -12.77
CA SER A 93 -9.62 -19.70 -14.20
C SER A 93 -9.16 -18.32 -14.69
N ALA A 94 -9.90 -17.27 -14.41
CA ALA A 94 -9.54 -15.91 -14.81
C ALA A 94 -8.22 -15.45 -14.18
N ARG A 95 -7.94 -15.84 -12.93
CA ARG A 95 -6.67 -15.57 -12.27
C ARG A 95 -5.52 -16.33 -12.94
N ALA A 96 -5.73 -17.61 -13.29
CA ALA A 96 -4.74 -18.41 -14.00
C ALA A 96 -4.42 -17.81 -15.39
N GLU A 97 -5.42 -17.35 -16.12
CA GLU A 97 -5.24 -16.65 -17.40
C GLU A 97 -4.42 -15.36 -17.25
N ARG A 98 -4.71 -14.56 -16.22
CA ARG A 98 -3.94 -13.34 -15.92
C ARG A 98 -2.49 -13.66 -15.57
N ARG A 99 -2.22 -14.68 -14.77
CA ARG A 99 -0.85 -15.14 -14.49
C ARG A 99 -0.13 -15.60 -15.76
N ALA A 100 -0.81 -16.34 -16.64
CA ALA A 100 -0.26 -16.82 -17.92
C ALA A 100 0.07 -15.68 -18.89
N SER A 101 -0.52 -14.49 -18.75
CA SER A 101 -0.18 -13.32 -19.56
C SER A 101 1.21 -12.76 -19.28
N GLY A 102 1.92 -13.28 -18.26
CA GLY A 102 3.30 -12.90 -17.90
C GLY A 102 3.45 -11.61 -17.11
N ARG A 103 2.34 -10.93 -16.77
CA ARG A 103 2.40 -9.74 -15.90
C ARG A 103 2.42 -10.21 -14.44
N PRO A 104 3.46 -9.88 -13.66
CA PRO A 104 3.48 -10.17 -12.23
C PRO A 104 2.37 -9.41 -11.52
N PRO A 105 1.67 -10.00 -10.53
CA PRO A 105 0.62 -9.34 -9.79
C PRO A 105 1.18 -8.45 -8.67
N ALA A 106 0.50 -7.34 -8.41
CA ALA A 106 0.56 -6.68 -7.11
C ALA A 106 -0.30 -7.44 -6.10
N LEU A 107 0.05 -7.42 -4.82
CA LEU A 107 -0.82 -7.91 -3.74
C LEU A 107 -1.59 -6.75 -3.12
N ARG A 108 -2.91 -6.91 -3.02
CA ARG A 108 -3.79 -5.94 -2.36
C ARG A 108 -4.43 -6.54 -1.11
N LEU A 109 -4.61 -5.68 -0.11
CA LEU A 109 -5.45 -6.02 1.04
C LEU A 109 -6.91 -6.07 0.60
N ARG A 110 -7.63 -7.10 1.05
CA ARG A 110 -9.09 -7.22 0.89
C ARG A 110 -9.75 -6.54 2.10
N THR A 111 -10.19 -5.32 1.93
CA THR A 111 -10.88 -4.57 2.98
C THR A 111 -12.38 -4.81 2.94
N ASP A 112 -13.10 -4.37 3.97
CA ASP A 112 -14.55 -4.34 4.01
C ASP A 112 -15.16 -3.07 3.37
N HIS A 113 -14.31 -2.17 2.84
CA HIS A 113 -14.69 -0.85 2.37
C HIS A 113 -15.38 0.01 3.44
N GLY A 114 -15.03 -0.26 4.70
CA GLY A 114 -15.60 0.42 5.86
C GLY A 114 -15.18 1.89 5.96
N ILE A 115 -15.98 2.64 6.69
CA ILE A 115 -15.63 3.97 7.16
C ILE A 115 -15.17 3.84 8.61
N TYR A 116 -14.01 4.40 8.92
CA TYR A 116 -13.39 4.33 10.23
C TYR A 116 -13.30 5.71 10.85
N ASP A 117 -13.81 5.83 12.07
CA ASP A 117 -13.72 7.05 12.86
C ASP A 117 -12.48 7.00 13.75
N PHE A 118 -11.77 8.11 13.82
CA PHE A 118 -10.61 8.25 14.71
C PHE A 118 -10.52 9.69 15.23
N VAL A 119 -9.75 9.88 16.28
CA VAL A 119 -9.52 11.20 16.86
C VAL A 119 -8.07 11.60 16.59
N ASP A 120 -7.90 12.55 15.68
CA ASP A 120 -6.60 13.20 15.49
C ASP A 120 -6.33 14.17 16.64
N ARG A 121 -5.10 14.17 17.16
CA ARG A 121 -4.76 14.98 18.33
C ARG A 121 -4.73 16.48 18.07
N LEU A 122 -4.58 16.90 16.80
CA LEU A 122 -4.50 18.31 16.42
C LEU A 122 -5.82 18.82 15.85
N VAL A 123 -6.47 18.05 14.98
CA VAL A 123 -7.67 18.47 14.25
C VAL A 123 -8.97 17.86 14.79
N GLY A 124 -8.91 17.01 15.81
CA GLY A 124 -10.07 16.42 16.45
C GLY A 124 -10.67 15.23 15.68
N PRO A 125 -11.98 14.95 15.84
CA PRO A 125 -12.64 13.81 15.22
C PRO A 125 -12.55 13.85 13.70
N GLN A 126 -12.14 12.72 13.10
CA GLN A 126 -12.01 12.50 11.68
C GLN A 126 -12.69 11.21 11.29
N SER A 127 -13.07 11.10 10.02
CA SER A 127 -13.66 9.89 9.44
C SER A 127 -13.05 9.64 8.07
N GLY A 128 -12.70 8.39 7.77
CA GLY A 128 -12.08 8.02 6.51
C GLY A 128 -12.49 6.65 6.01
N GLY A 129 -12.73 6.54 4.71
CA GLY A 129 -12.95 5.26 4.04
C GLY A 129 -11.64 4.54 3.77
N VAL A 130 -11.64 3.21 3.86
CA VAL A 130 -10.51 2.36 3.51
C VAL A 130 -10.88 1.51 2.30
N ASP A 131 -10.07 1.58 1.24
CA ASP A 131 -10.22 0.73 0.07
C ASP A 131 -9.16 -0.38 0.02
N ASP A 132 -9.18 -1.20 -1.01
CA ASP A 132 -8.23 -2.28 -1.23
C ASP A 132 -6.86 -1.72 -1.69
N PHE A 133 -6.04 -1.27 -0.76
CA PHE A 133 -4.73 -0.71 -1.07
C PHE A 133 -3.65 -1.77 -1.34
N VAL A 134 -2.59 -1.35 -2.03
CA VAL A 134 -1.47 -2.21 -2.39
C VAL A 134 -0.56 -2.45 -1.20
N LEU A 135 -0.30 -3.73 -0.89
CA LEU A 135 0.69 -4.17 0.11
C LEU A 135 2.07 -4.40 -0.54
N VAL A 136 2.08 -5.02 -1.73
CA VAL A 136 3.30 -5.30 -2.50
C VAL A 136 3.08 -4.81 -3.92
N SER A 137 3.93 -3.91 -4.39
CA SER A 137 3.97 -3.48 -5.79
C SER A 137 4.85 -4.41 -6.61
N MET A 138 4.56 -4.45 -7.90
CA MET A 138 5.42 -5.11 -8.90
C MET A 138 6.72 -4.33 -9.11
#